data_514dd107ffa9d255247f99387fd460cc
#
_entry.id   514dd107ffa9d255247f99387fd460cc
#
_cell.length_a   1.000
_cell.length_b   1.000
_cell.length_c   1.000
_cell.angle_alpha   90.00
_cell.angle_beta   90.00
_cell.angle_gamma   90.00
#
_symmetry.space_group_name_H-M   'P 1'
#
loop_
_entity.id
_entity.type
_entity.pdbx_description
1 polymer ?
#
loop_
_entity_poly.entity_id
_entity_poly.type
_entity_poly.pdbx_seq_one_letter_code
_entity_poly.pdbx_strand_id
1 'polypeptide(L)'
;MKKGRRDYYSSFVAIERRTLFKCESWRQLSARAKIFYLYLKAGYNGKNNGEIQLHFGALSDLPELKSRKGFYGAARELEAAGWIKRTNQGGLFRNANTYRLTGLYDAML
;
A
#
# COMPACT_ATOMS: atom_id res chain seq x y z
N MET A 1 -8.03 -24.58 14.94
CA MET A 1 -8.18 -23.99 14.99
C MET A 1 -8.48 -23.49 15.16
N LYS A 2 -8.31 -23.17 15.36
CA LYS A 2 -8.72 -22.48 15.58
C LYS A 2 -8.95 -21.77 14.91
N LYS A 3 -9.28 -22.03 14.53
CA LYS A 3 -9.63 -21.26 13.87
C LYS A 3 -10.46 -20.23 14.27
N GLY A 4 -10.96 -20.13 14.93
CA GLY A 4 -11.77 -19.08 15.35
C GLY A 4 -11.07 -17.79 15.55
N ARG A 5 -9.85 -17.85 15.81
CA ARG A 5 -9.09 -16.69 16.00
C ARG A 5 -8.44 -16.35 14.72
N ARG A 6 -8.69 -15.22 14.20
CA ARG A 6 -7.98 -14.81 13.04
C ARG A 6 -7.21 -13.53 13.33
N ASP A 7 -6.16 -13.32 12.57
CA ASP A 7 -5.37 -12.13 12.71
C ASP A 7 -6.21 -10.90 12.39
N TYR A 8 -5.95 -9.84 13.14
CA TYR A 8 -6.59 -8.56 12.91
C TYR A 8 -6.48 -8.16 11.45
N TYR A 9 -5.29 -8.28 10.88
CA TYR A 9 -5.02 -7.78 9.53
C TYR A 9 -5.44 -8.74 8.43
N SER A 10 -5.95 -9.91 8.74
CA SER A 10 -6.40 -10.83 7.71
C SER A 10 -7.85 -10.61 7.32
N SER A 11 -8.58 -9.80 8.05
CA SER A 11 -10.02 -9.61 7.85
C SER A 11 -10.38 -8.28 7.21
N PHE A 12 -9.57 -7.27 7.36
CA PHE A 12 -9.91 -5.95 6.86
C PHE A 12 -8.66 -5.08 6.77
N VAL A 13 -8.82 -3.96 6.09
CA VAL A 13 -7.75 -2.97 5.99
C VAL A 13 -8.04 -1.88 6.99
N ALA A 14 -7.10 -1.60 7.88
CA ALA A 14 -7.30 -0.62 8.94
C ALA A 14 -6.58 0.67 8.61
N ILE A 15 -7.32 1.77 8.58
CA ILE A 15 -6.79 3.11 8.35
C ILE A 15 -7.44 4.04 9.35
N GLU A 16 -6.69 4.96 9.91
CA GLU A 16 -7.26 5.93 10.85
C GLU A 16 -8.32 6.78 10.16
N ARG A 17 -9.43 6.97 10.84
CA ARG A 17 -10.50 7.79 10.28
C ARG A 17 -10.03 9.21 10.01
N ARG A 18 -9.24 9.78 10.91
CA ARG A 18 -8.77 11.16 10.71
C ARG A 18 -7.86 11.28 9.50
N THR A 19 -7.16 10.21 9.12
CA THR A 19 -6.36 10.23 7.91
C THR A 19 -7.23 10.49 6.70
N LEU A 20 -8.36 9.80 6.62
CA LEU A 20 -9.26 9.95 5.48
C LEU A 20 -9.96 11.30 5.47
N PHE A 21 -10.38 11.81 6.64
CA PHE A 21 -11.23 12.99 6.69
C PHE A 21 -10.48 14.27 6.96
N LYS A 22 -9.34 14.22 7.62
CA LYS A 22 -8.68 15.44 8.09
C LYS A 22 -7.27 15.63 7.55
N CYS A 23 -6.66 14.59 6.98
CA CYS A 23 -5.26 14.69 6.58
C CYS A 23 -5.15 15.34 5.21
N GLU A 24 -4.52 16.52 5.17
CA GLU A 24 -4.35 17.25 3.92
C GLU A 24 -3.51 16.47 2.91
N SER A 25 -2.47 15.80 3.39
CA SER A 25 -1.63 15.01 2.51
C SER A 25 -2.42 13.92 1.79
N TRP A 26 -3.33 13.25 2.51
CA TRP A 26 -4.20 12.26 1.89
C TRP A 26 -5.11 12.88 0.84
N ARG A 27 -5.70 14.01 1.20
CA ARG A 27 -6.68 14.64 0.31
C ARG A 27 -6.05 15.09 -1.00
N GLN A 28 -4.75 15.38 -0.99
CA GLN A 28 -4.06 15.83 -2.20
C GLN A 28 -3.50 14.71 -3.05
N LEU A 29 -3.53 13.48 -2.57
CA LEU A 29 -3.08 12.36 -3.38
C LEU A 29 -4.00 12.15 -4.57
N SER A 30 -3.44 11.70 -5.68
CA SER A 30 -4.26 11.32 -6.82
C SER A 30 -5.10 10.08 -6.49
N ALA A 31 -6.15 9.86 -7.28
CA ALA A 31 -6.99 8.69 -7.07
C ALA A 31 -6.17 7.40 -7.17
N ARG A 32 -5.27 7.33 -8.17
CA ARG A 32 -4.48 6.11 -8.33
C ARG A 32 -3.55 5.87 -7.15
N ALA A 33 -3.02 6.95 -6.55
CA ALA A 33 -2.15 6.80 -5.39
C ALA A 33 -2.94 6.31 -4.18
N LYS A 34 -4.13 6.85 -3.97
CA LYS A 34 -5.00 6.39 -2.88
C LYS A 34 -5.34 4.91 -3.04
N ILE A 35 -5.68 4.49 -4.25
CA ILE A 35 -6.02 3.10 -4.52
C ILE A 35 -4.82 2.19 -4.30
N PHE A 36 -3.65 2.61 -4.80
CA PHE A 36 -2.42 1.84 -4.60
C PHE A 36 -2.17 1.65 -3.09
N TYR A 37 -2.31 2.72 -2.32
CA TYR A 37 -2.08 2.65 -0.88
C TYR A 37 -3.02 1.66 -0.20
N LEU A 38 -4.29 1.68 -0.58
CA LEU A 38 -5.26 0.76 0.02
C LEU A 38 -4.87 -0.70 -0.22
N TYR A 39 -4.48 -1.02 -1.44
CA TYR A 39 -4.10 -2.39 -1.77
C TYR A 39 -2.76 -2.78 -1.14
N LEU A 40 -1.82 -1.82 -1.06
CA LEU A 40 -0.58 -2.09 -0.36
C LEU A 40 -0.86 -2.37 1.11
N LYS A 41 -1.72 -1.55 1.72
CA LYS A 41 -2.09 -1.74 3.11
C LYS A 41 -2.80 -3.07 3.32
N ALA A 42 -3.55 -3.52 2.32
CA ALA A 42 -4.21 -4.82 2.40
C ALA A 42 -3.21 -5.97 2.41
N GLY A 43 -2.01 -5.75 1.89
CA GLY A 43 -0.96 -6.76 1.95
C GLY A 43 -0.19 -6.77 3.25
N TYR A 44 -0.44 -5.82 4.12
CA TYR A 44 0.23 -5.75 5.41
C TYR A 44 -0.47 -6.69 6.39
N ASN A 45 0.31 -7.52 7.09
CA ASN A 45 -0.24 -8.51 8.00
C ASN A 45 0.13 -8.27 9.46
N GLY A 46 0.68 -7.10 9.77
CA GLY A 46 1.10 -6.76 11.13
C GLY A 46 2.54 -7.10 11.42
N LYS A 47 3.20 -7.85 10.55
CA LYS A 47 4.57 -8.31 10.79
C LYS A 47 5.50 -8.10 9.62
N ASN A 48 4.97 -7.85 8.44
CA ASN A 48 5.78 -7.81 7.23
C ASN A 48 6.09 -6.39 6.74
N ASN A 49 6.05 -5.40 7.62
CA ASN A 49 6.36 -4.04 7.19
C ASN A 49 7.81 -3.97 6.73
N GLY A 50 8.01 -3.42 5.55
CA GLY A 50 9.32 -3.43 4.90
C GLY A 50 9.46 -4.54 3.88
N GLU A 51 8.54 -5.49 3.87
CA GLU A 51 8.57 -6.62 2.94
C GLU A 51 7.23 -6.81 2.25
N ILE A 52 6.40 -5.77 2.23
CA ILE A 52 5.09 -5.86 1.61
C ILE A 52 5.27 -5.81 0.10
N GLN A 53 4.72 -6.79 -0.59
CA GLN A 53 4.80 -6.85 -2.04
C GLN A 53 3.46 -6.45 -2.66
N LEU A 54 3.54 -5.79 -3.80
CA LEU A 54 2.34 -5.49 -4.57
C LEU A 54 2.70 -5.62 -6.05
N HIS A 55 2.04 -6.55 -6.71
CA HIS A 55 2.35 -6.88 -8.09
C HIS A 55 1.43 -6.11 -9.02
N PHE A 56 2.00 -5.58 -10.10
CA PHE A 56 1.21 -4.89 -11.09
C PHE A 56 0.09 -5.78 -11.62
N GLY A 57 0.39 -7.04 -11.89
CA GLY A 57 -0.60 -7.96 -12.47
C GLY A 57 -1.81 -8.18 -11.58
N ALA A 58 -1.66 -7.98 -10.27
CA ALA A 58 -2.77 -8.19 -9.36
C ALA A 58 -3.82 -7.08 -9.47
N LEU A 59 -3.44 -5.90 -9.97
CA LEU A 59 -4.30 -4.73 -9.99
C LEU A 59 -4.54 -4.18 -11.39
N SER A 60 -4.06 -4.88 -12.41
CA SER A 60 -4.13 -4.34 -13.77
C SER A 60 -5.54 -4.28 -14.33
N ASP A 61 -6.51 -4.92 -13.68
CA ASP A 61 -7.90 -4.82 -14.07
C ASP A 61 -8.60 -3.58 -13.49
N LEU A 62 -7.93 -2.84 -12.62
CA LEU A 62 -8.49 -1.61 -12.07
C LEU A 62 -8.18 -0.46 -13.02
N PRO A 63 -9.19 0.34 -13.40
CA PRO A 63 -8.95 1.43 -14.37
C PRO A 63 -7.82 2.36 -13.98
N GLU A 64 -7.69 2.67 -12.68
CA GLU A 64 -6.69 3.62 -12.21
C GLU A 64 -5.28 3.08 -12.26
N LEU A 65 -5.13 1.75 -12.30
CA LEU A 65 -3.81 1.10 -12.21
C LEU A 65 -3.55 0.14 -13.37
N LYS A 66 -4.27 0.30 -14.47
CA LYS A 66 -4.19 -0.66 -15.57
C LYS A 66 -2.92 -0.56 -16.39
N SER A 67 -2.17 0.54 -16.29
CA SER A 67 -0.92 0.68 -17.02
C SER A 67 0.25 0.62 -16.04
N ARG A 68 1.39 0.10 -16.53
CA ARG A 68 2.58 0.07 -15.70
C ARG A 68 3.00 1.48 -15.29
N LYS A 69 2.88 2.44 -16.21
CA LYS A 69 3.22 3.81 -15.91
C LYS A 69 2.36 4.36 -14.76
N GLY A 70 1.05 4.08 -14.81
CA GLY A 70 0.15 4.52 -13.74
C GLY A 70 0.43 3.82 -12.41
N PHE A 71 0.67 2.52 -12.48
CA PHE A 71 0.93 1.73 -11.28
C PHE A 71 2.20 2.22 -10.58
N TYR A 72 3.31 2.29 -11.30
CA TYR A 72 4.57 2.71 -10.68
C TYR A 72 4.60 4.20 -10.40
N GLY A 73 3.84 4.98 -11.17
CA GLY A 73 3.65 6.39 -10.87
C GLY A 73 2.95 6.62 -9.54
N ALA A 74 1.95 5.79 -9.25
CA ALA A 74 1.25 5.86 -7.96
C ALA A 74 2.22 5.56 -6.81
N ALA A 75 3.07 4.55 -6.98
CA ALA A 75 4.05 4.21 -5.95
C ALA A 75 5.02 5.36 -5.73
N ARG A 76 5.51 5.97 -6.81
CA ARG A 76 6.44 7.10 -6.68
C ARG A 76 5.79 8.29 -6.01
N GLU A 77 4.53 8.55 -6.34
CA GLU A 77 3.79 9.64 -5.70
C GLU A 77 3.69 9.44 -4.19
N LEU A 78 3.34 8.22 -3.78
CA LEU A 78 3.22 7.90 -2.35
C LEU A 78 4.56 7.99 -1.66
N GLU A 79 5.62 7.55 -2.32
CA GLU A 79 6.94 7.62 -1.73
C GLU A 79 7.40 9.08 -1.58
N ALA A 80 7.18 9.88 -2.59
CA ALA A 80 7.54 11.30 -2.55
C ALA A 80 6.77 12.04 -1.47
N ALA A 81 5.52 11.65 -1.23
CA ALA A 81 4.68 12.29 -0.23
C ALA A 81 4.90 11.74 1.19
N GLY A 82 5.76 10.74 1.34
CA GLY A 82 6.11 10.24 2.67
C GLY A 82 5.21 9.13 3.22
N TRP A 83 4.37 8.54 2.38
CA TRP A 83 3.44 7.50 2.82
C TRP A 83 4.08 6.13 2.88
N ILE A 84 4.97 5.85 1.94
CA ILE A 84 5.62 4.56 1.82
C ILE A 84 7.08 4.76 1.49
N LYS A 85 7.86 3.69 1.66
CA LYS A 85 9.25 3.67 1.25
C LYS A 85 9.50 2.37 0.52
N ARG A 86 10.07 2.45 -0.67
CA ARG A 86 10.45 1.25 -1.39
C ARG A 86 11.71 0.68 -0.76
N THR A 87 11.66 -0.60 -0.41
CA THR A 87 12.76 -1.25 0.29
C THR A 87 13.56 -2.20 -0.61
N ASN A 88 12.97 -2.57 -1.76
CA ASN A 88 13.63 -3.44 -2.71
C ASN A 88 13.09 -3.08 -4.09
N GLN A 89 13.94 -2.98 -5.07
CA GLN A 89 13.56 -2.51 -6.39
C GLN A 89 13.12 -3.62 -7.32
N GLY A 90 12.80 -4.79 -6.79
CA GLY A 90 12.59 -5.96 -7.61
C GLY A 90 13.97 -6.43 -8.05
N GLY A 91 14.13 -7.08 -9.09
CA GLY A 91 15.46 -7.28 -9.48
C GLY A 91 15.72 -8.54 -10.23
N LEU A 92 16.85 -9.09 -9.95
CA LEU A 92 17.42 -10.17 -10.69
C LEU A 92 16.44 -11.30 -10.93
N PHE A 93 15.61 -11.60 -9.95
CA PHE A 93 14.67 -12.69 -10.02
C PHE A 93 13.25 -12.23 -10.33
N ARG A 94 13.12 -11.01 -10.77
CA ARG A 94 11.82 -10.47 -11.16
C ARG A 94 10.80 -10.42 -10.06
N ASN A 95 11.26 -10.36 -8.83
CA ASN A 95 10.36 -10.16 -7.71
C ASN A 95 9.76 -8.77 -7.77
N ALA A 96 8.56 -8.65 -7.29
CA ALA A 96 7.94 -7.35 -7.19
C ALA A 96 8.74 -6.48 -6.25
N ASN A 97 8.58 -5.16 -6.39
CA ASN A 97 9.12 -4.24 -5.41
C ASN A 97 8.53 -4.55 -4.05
N THR A 98 9.29 -4.31 -3.02
CA THR A 98 8.79 -4.40 -1.65
C THR A 98 8.75 -3.02 -1.04
N TYR A 99 7.87 -2.84 -0.07
CA TYR A 99 7.59 -1.53 0.48
C TYR A 99 7.44 -1.58 1.99
N ARG A 100 7.65 -0.42 2.60
CA ARG A 100 7.40 -0.19 4.01
C ARG A 100 6.39 0.94 4.14
N LEU A 101 5.41 0.74 4.99
CA LEU A 101 4.48 1.80 5.39
C LEU A 101 5.19 2.64 6.44
N THR A 102 5.21 3.96 6.26
CA THR A 102 5.98 4.82 7.15
C THR A 102 5.26 5.12 8.45
N GLY A 103 3.93 5.07 8.44
CA GLY A 103 3.17 5.43 9.62
C GLY A 103 3.09 6.93 9.86
N LEU A 104 3.60 7.73 8.94
CA LEU A 104 3.67 9.18 9.16
C LEU A 104 2.30 9.83 9.27
N TYR A 105 1.37 9.39 8.43
CA TYR A 105 0.03 9.98 8.38
C TYR A 105 -1.06 9.00 8.78
N ASP A 106 -0.72 7.74 8.93
CA ASP A 106 -1.68 6.68 9.22
C ASP A 106 -0.97 5.71 10.15
N ALA A 107 -1.31 5.76 11.41
CA ALA A 107 -0.60 5.01 12.45
C ALA A 107 -1.14 3.58 12.63
N MET A 108 -2.09 3.15 11.80
CA MET A 108 -2.66 1.81 11.94
C MET A 108 -1.72 0.78 11.32
N LEU A 109 -0.68 0.46 12.03
CA LEU A 109 0.33 -0.51 11.60
C LEU A 109 0.44 -1.68 12.56
#